data_6d2cd1d6c3ce40c2cc27e21a4e16c461
#
_entry.id   6d2cd1d6c3ce40c2cc27e21a4e16c461
#
_cell.length_a   1.000
_cell.length_b   1.000
_cell.length_c   1.000
_cell.angle_alpha   90.00
_cell.angle_beta   90.00
_cell.angle_gamma   90.00
#
_symmetry.space_group_name_H-M   'P 1'
#
loop_
_entity.id
_entity.type
_entity.pdbx_description
1 polymer ?
#
loop_
_entity_poly.entity_id
_entity_poly.type
_entity_poly.pdbx_seq_one_letter_code
_entity_poly.pdbx_strand_id
1 'polypeptide(L)'
;MSFLEELGPPIEVIDESEFNVKIKKISPFDFTNSITDSKESIITDEDSEKQYNAFIINRAMGFGADTVIAANEMNSRPHIDNKMQYDFLRAVVRKGKRYNKWIKAEEENLEIIQKFFGYSYNKAKDALRLLSDKDINDIKYHMQKAKGGNL
;
A
#
# COMPACT_ATOMS: atom_id res chain seq x y z
N MET A 1 -43.24 -11.77 -51.03
CA MET A 1 -42.44 -11.09 -49.96
C MET A 1 -41.69 -12.15 -49.21
N SER A 2 -40.36 -12.08 -49.25
CA SER A 2 -39.47 -13.08 -48.62
C SER A 2 -39.30 -12.71 -47.15
N PHE A 3 -39.37 -13.70 -46.26
CA PHE A 3 -39.15 -13.62 -44.81
C PHE A 3 -37.80 -12.96 -44.42
N LEU A 4 -36.86 -12.83 -45.36
CA LEU A 4 -35.55 -12.23 -45.18
C LEU A 4 -35.56 -10.69 -45.29
N GLU A 5 -36.64 -10.07 -45.73
CA GLU A 5 -36.78 -8.61 -45.85
C GLU A 5 -37.27 -7.93 -44.54
N GLU A 6 -37.72 -8.72 -43.55
CA GLU A 6 -38.14 -8.24 -42.22
C GLU A 6 -37.01 -8.22 -41.20
N LEU A 7 -35.86 -8.81 -41.50
CA LEU A 7 -34.69 -8.69 -40.67
C LEU A 7 -34.01 -7.34 -40.97
N GLY A 8 -34.05 -6.47 -40.02
CA GLY A 8 -33.39 -5.13 -40.11
C GLY A 8 -31.91 -5.24 -40.54
N PRO A 9 -31.25 -4.13 -40.77
CA PRO A 9 -29.85 -4.12 -41.27
C PRO A 9 -28.98 -5.05 -40.45
N PRO A 10 -27.97 -5.73 -41.07
CA PRO A 10 -27.08 -6.65 -40.37
C PRO A 10 -26.47 -5.89 -39.18
N ILE A 11 -26.46 -6.52 -38.02
CA ILE A 11 -25.77 -5.99 -36.84
C ILE A 11 -24.30 -5.80 -37.23
N GLU A 12 -23.83 -4.56 -37.25
CA GLU A 12 -22.42 -4.28 -37.44
C GLU A 12 -21.64 -5.03 -36.36
N VAL A 13 -20.83 -5.98 -36.76
CA VAL A 13 -19.92 -6.67 -35.86
C VAL A 13 -18.88 -5.63 -35.45
N ILE A 14 -19.04 -5.08 -34.26
CA ILE A 14 -18.06 -4.16 -33.67
C ILE A 14 -16.77 -4.96 -33.51
N ASP A 15 -15.69 -4.48 -34.14
CA ASP A 15 -14.37 -5.08 -34.06
C ASP A 15 -13.90 -5.01 -32.60
N GLU A 16 -13.64 -6.18 -31.99
CA GLU A 16 -13.14 -6.29 -30.60
C GLU A 16 -11.80 -5.53 -30.39
N SER A 17 -11.12 -5.18 -31.47
CA SER A 17 -9.88 -4.37 -31.41
C SER A 17 -10.10 -2.91 -30.97
N GLU A 18 -11.32 -2.37 -31.14
CA GLU A 18 -11.67 -1.01 -30.67
C GLU A 18 -11.91 -0.94 -29.15
N PHE A 19 -12.13 -2.09 -28.50
CA PHE A 19 -12.32 -2.16 -27.03
C PHE A 19 -11.01 -2.25 -26.22
N ASN A 20 -9.86 -2.11 -26.84
CA ASN A 20 -8.58 -2.01 -26.13
C ASN A 20 -8.42 -0.65 -25.43
N VAL A 21 -9.34 -0.33 -24.52
CA VAL A 21 -9.18 0.76 -23.56
C VAL A 21 -7.99 0.38 -22.67
N LYS A 22 -6.86 1.03 -22.88
CA LYS A 22 -5.70 0.89 -21.97
C LYS A 22 -6.14 1.31 -20.58
N ILE A 23 -6.47 0.34 -19.73
CA ILE A 23 -6.83 0.59 -18.33
C ILE A 23 -5.66 1.33 -17.69
N LYS A 24 -5.89 2.59 -17.31
CA LYS A 24 -4.87 3.40 -16.64
C LYS A 24 -4.54 2.75 -15.31
N LYS A 25 -3.31 2.28 -15.16
CA LYS A 25 -2.84 1.68 -13.91
C LYS A 25 -2.73 2.78 -12.84
N ILE A 26 -3.53 2.63 -11.77
CA ILE A 26 -3.54 3.55 -10.63
C ILE A 26 -2.65 2.95 -9.54
N SER A 27 -1.68 3.74 -9.08
CA SER A 27 -0.79 3.33 -7.99
C SER A 27 -1.48 3.48 -6.62
N PRO A 28 -1.13 2.67 -5.61
CA PRO A 28 -1.55 2.90 -4.22
C PRO A 28 -1.23 4.31 -3.71
N PHE A 29 -0.14 4.91 -4.21
CA PHE A 29 0.23 6.30 -3.86
C PHE A 29 -0.72 7.34 -4.45
N ASP A 30 -1.31 7.08 -5.63
CA ASP A 30 -2.30 7.96 -6.22
C ASP A 30 -3.57 7.98 -5.37
N PHE A 31 -4.00 6.81 -4.87
CA PHE A 31 -5.13 6.71 -3.93
C PHE A 31 -4.85 7.47 -2.64
N THR A 32 -3.68 7.28 -2.02
CA THR A 32 -3.33 8.00 -0.79
C THR A 32 -3.25 9.50 -1.02
N ASN A 33 -2.72 9.94 -2.15
CA ASN A 33 -2.65 11.36 -2.52
C ASN A 33 -4.04 11.96 -2.76
N SER A 34 -4.94 11.21 -3.41
CA SER A 34 -6.32 11.65 -3.63
C SER A 34 -7.10 11.75 -2.31
N ILE A 35 -6.87 10.84 -1.36
CA ILE A 35 -7.48 10.89 -0.03
C ILE A 35 -6.96 12.07 0.79
N THR A 36 -5.68 12.39 0.69
CA THR A 36 -5.02 13.33 1.60
C THR A 36 -4.86 14.74 1.03
N ASP A 37 -4.46 14.89 -0.22
CA ASP A 37 -4.07 16.19 -0.81
C ASP A 37 -5.07 16.71 -1.85
N SER A 38 -5.24 16.02 -3.00
CA SER A 38 -6.09 16.53 -4.07
C SER A 38 -7.57 16.56 -3.69
N LYS A 39 -8.04 15.57 -2.98
CA LYS A 39 -9.46 15.35 -2.64
C LYS A 39 -10.35 15.04 -3.85
N GLU A 40 -9.77 14.82 -5.02
CA GLU A 40 -10.49 14.43 -6.22
C GLU A 40 -10.75 12.92 -6.22
N SER A 41 -11.92 12.50 -6.68
CA SER A 41 -12.23 11.09 -6.83
C SER A 41 -11.49 10.50 -8.02
N ILE A 42 -10.70 9.43 -7.79
CA ILE A 42 -10.03 8.68 -8.85
C ILE A 42 -10.67 7.32 -9.08
N ILE A 43 -11.65 6.93 -8.27
CA ILE A 43 -12.50 5.76 -8.53
C ILE A 43 -13.71 6.25 -9.32
N THR A 44 -13.67 6.04 -10.63
CA THR A 44 -14.73 6.46 -11.57
C THR A 44 -15.55 5.30 -12.08
N ASP A 45 -14.96 4.10 -12.12
CA ASP A 45 -15.51 2.88 -12.68
C ASP A 45 -15.10 1.64 -11.86
N GLU A 46 -15.66 0.51 -12.20
CA GLU A 46 -15.41 -0.77 -11.53
C GLU A 46 -13.94 -1.21 -11.66
N ASP A 47 -13.27 -0.90 -12.77
CA ASP A 47 -11.88 -1.28 -12.99
C ASP A 47 -10.92 -0.44 -12.14
N SER A 48 -11.22 0.82 -11.91
CA SER A 48 -10.47 1.66 -10.96
C SER A 48 -10.71 1.24 -9.52
N GLU A 49 -11.91 0.77 -9.18
CA GLU A 49 -12.22 0.23 -7.86
C GLU A 49 -11.47 -1.07 -7.57
N LYS A 50 -11.37 -2.00 -8.54
CA LYS A 50 -10.60 -3.24 -8.40
C LYS A 50 -9.11 -3.00 -8.14
N GLN A 51 -8.57 -1.86 -8.55
CA GLN A 51 -7.18 -1.49 -8.29
C GLN A 51 -6.96 -0.93 -6.88
N TYR A 52 -8.03 -0.59 -6.16
CA TYR A 52 -7.94 -0.14 -4.76
C TYR A 52 -7.61 -1.30 -3.83
N ASN A 53 -6.44 -1.25 -3.21
CA ASN A 53 -6.04 -2.23 -2.21
C ASN A 53 -6.22 -1.64 -0.80
N ALA A 54 -7.35 -1.98 -0.17
CA ALA A 54 -7.73 -1.48 1.15
C ALA A 54 -6.64 -1.69 2.20
N PHE A 55 -5.99 -2.87 2.22
CA PHE A 55 -4.93 -3.17 3.18
C PHE A 55 -3.72 -2.22 3.06
N ILE A 56 -3.25 -1.99 1.82
CA ILE A 56 -2.10 -1.12 1.58
C ILE A 56 -2.45 0.34 1.93
N ILE A 57 -3.63 0.79 1.52
CA ILE A 57 -4.08 2.16 1.75
C ILE A 57 -4.28 2.42 3.25
N ASN A 58 -5.00 1.54 3.95
CA ASN A 58 -5.23 1.66 5.39
C ASN A 58 -3.91 1.60 6.17
N ARG A 59 -2.96 0.74 5.76
CA ARG A 59 -1.62 0.70 6.34
C ARG A 59 -0.87 2.02 6.15
N ALA A 60 -0.91 2.59 4.94
CA ALA A 60 -0.29 3.89 4.67
C ALA A 60 -0.90 5.02 5.50
N MET A 61 -2.23 5.04 5.63
CA MET A 61 -2.95 6.00 6.48
C MET A 61 -2.68 5.78 7.98
N GLY A 62 -2.42 4.55 8.39
CA GLY A 62 -2.12 4.19 9.78
C GLY A 62 -0.81 4.79 10.33
N PHE A 63 0.09 5.29 9.49
CA PHE A 63 1.32 5.96 9.92
C PHE A 63 1.13 7.45 10.26
N GLY A 64 0.01 8.05 9.88
CA GLY A 64 -0.29 9.45 10.18
C GLY A 64 -1.05 9.60 11.49
N ALA A 65 -0.59 10.46 12.39
CA ALA A 65 -1.23 10.68 13.69
C ALA A 65 -2.68 11.17 13.56
N ASP A 66 -2.99 11.91 12.50
CA ASP A 66 -4.33 12.45 12.23
C ASP A 66 -5.18 11.56 11.32
N THR A 67 -4.62 10.47 10.79
CA THR A 67 -5.31 9.55 9.88
C THR A 67 -5.47 8.15 10.45
N VAL A 68 -4.71 7.80 11.49
CA VAL A 68 -4.70 6.45 12.07
C VAL A 68 -6.07 6.00 12.57
N ILE A 69 -6.86 6.90 13.13
CA ILE A 69 -8.20 6.57 13.65
C ILE A 69 -9.12 6.19 12.50
N ALA A 70 -9.13 6.97 11.40
CA ALA A 70 -9.94 6.69 10.23
C ALA A 70 -9.50 5.38 9.52
N ALA A 71 -8.19 5.13 9.44
CA ALA A 71 -7.66 3.89 8.90
C ALA A 71 -8.05 2.67 9.74
N ASN A 72 -7.99 2.79 11.07
CA ASN A 72 -8.38 1.72 11.98
C ASN A 72 -9.88 1.41 11.91
N GLU A 73 -10.70 2.44 11.70
CA GLU A 73 -12.13 2.28 11.49
C GLU A 73 -12.44 1.42 10.26
N MET A 74 -11.72 1.63 9.15
CA MET A 74 -11.85 0.81 7.96
C MET A 74 -11.26 -0.60 8.14
N ASN A 75 -10.15 -0.73 8.85
CA ASN A 75 -9.58 -2.05 9.19
C ASN A 75 -10.52 -2.92 10.02
N SER A 76 -11.34 -2.30 10.87
CA SER A 76 -12.33 -2.99 11.69
C SER A 76 -13.54 -3.49 10.88
N ARG A 77 -13.70 -3.01 9.65
CA ARG A 77 -14.82 -3.32 8.76
C ARG A 77 -14.37 -3.80 7.38
N PRO A 78 -13.66 -4.92 7.29
CA PRO A 78 -13.09 -5.41 6.01
C PRO A 78 -14.15 -5.85 4.99
N HIS A 79 -15.40 -5.98 5.40
CA HIS A 79 -16.53 -6.35 4.55
C HIS A 79 -17.14 -5.19 3.75
N ILE A 80 -16.70 -3.95 4.01
CA ILE A 80 -17.17 -2.77 3.29
C ILE A 80 -16.50 -2.70 1.92
N ASP A 81 -17.26 -2.36 0.88
CA ASP A 81 -16.79 -2.21 -0.48
C ASP A 81 -15.62 -1.22 -0.59
N ASN A 82 -14.72 -1.47 -1.52
CA ASN A 82 -13.52 -0.67 -1.74
C ASN A 82 -13.83 0.81 -1.98
N LYS A 83 -14.84 1.08 -2.82
CA LYS A 83 -15.28 2.45 -3.10
C LYS A 83 -15.79 3.15 -1.84
N MET A 84 -16.56 2.47 -1.01
CA MET A 84 -17.11 3.04 0.23
C MET A 84 -16.00 3.32 1.24
N GLN A 85 -15.00 2.42 1.39
CA GLN A 85 -13.83 2.67 2.24
C GLN A 85 -13.03 3.88 1.76
N TYR A 86 -12.80 3.97 0.44
CA TYR A 86 -12.12 5.10 -0.17
C TYR A 86 -12.84 6.42 0.05
N ASP A 87 -14.16 6.46 -0.20
CA ASP A 87 -14.96 7.69 -0.06
C ASP A 87 -15.04 8.12 1.41
N PHE A 88 -15.14 7.18 2.36
CA PHE A 88 -15.07 7.47 3.79
C PHE A 88 -13.74 8.12 4.16
N LEU A 89 -12.61 7.52 3.79
CA LEU A 89 -11.30 8.08 4.09
C LEU A 89 -11.10 9.46 3.45
N ARG A 90 -11.57 9.64 2.21
CA ARG A 90 -11.50 10.92 1.52
C ARG A 90 -12.35 12.01 2.19
N ALA A 91 -13.50 11.64 2.75
CA ALA A 91 -14.39 12.57 3.45
C ALA A 91 -13.85 12.96 4.83
N VAL A 92 -13.38 11.98 5.62
CA VAL A 92 -12.99 12.18 7.03
C VAL A 92 -11.59 12.78 7.16
N VAL A 93 -10.64 12.35 6.33
CA VAL A 93 -9.26 12.82 6.42
C VAL A 93 -9.18 14.26 5.94
N ARG A 94 -8.62 15.14 6.75
CA ARG A 94 -8.43 16.56 6.42
C ARG A 94 -7.46 16.71 5.23
N LYS A 95 -7.72 17.68 4.35
CA LYS A 95 -6.82 18.03 3.24
C LYS A 95 -5.45 18.45 3.76
N GLY A 96 -4.38 17.89 3.20
CA GLY A 96 -3.00 18.27 3.50
C GLY A 96 -1.99 17.23 3.03
N LYS A 97 -0.83 17.68 2.57
CA LYS A 97 0.29 16.81 2.22
C LYS A 97 0.84 16.12 3.45
N ARG A 98 1.06 14.80 3.35
CA ARG A 98 1.60 13.97 4.43
C ARG A 98 2.76 13.15 3.91
N TYR A 99 3.87 13.20 4.64
CA TYR A 99 5.07 12.42 4.36
C TYR A 99 5.23 11.37 5.47
N ASN A 100 4.39 10.35 5.43
CA ASN A 100 4.46 9.26 6.40
C ASN A 100 5.66 8.36 6.05
N LYS A 101 6.66 8.34 6.92
CA LYS A 101 7.80 7.43 6.76
C LYS A 101 7.40 6.03 7.23
N TRP A 102 7.58 5.06 6.36
CA TRP A 102 7.51 3.65 6.75
C TRP A 102 8.59 3.37 7.79
N ILE A 103 8.21 2.75 8.90
CA ILE A 103 9.15 2.41 9.96
C ILE A 103 10.06 1.30 9.44
N LYS A 104 11.27 1.65 9.00
CA LYS A 104 12.30 0.70 8.55
C LYS A 104 13.28 0.30 9.67
N ALA A 105 13.32 1.05 10.76
CA ALA A 105 14.39 0.96 11.74
C ALA A 105 14.47 -0.39 12.47
N GLU A 106 13.36 -1.07 12.68
CA GLU A 106 13.38 -2.37 13.37
C GLU A 106 13.93 -3.51 12.50
N GLU A 107 13.67 -3.49 11.18
CA GLU A 107 14.11 -4.56 10.27
C GLU A 107 15.63 -4.58 10.10
N GLU A 108 16.28 -3.41 9.97
CA GLU A 108 17.73 -3.32 9.81
C GLU A 108 18.48 -3.79 11.06
N ASN A 109 18.05 -3.35 12.24
CA ASN A 109 18.63 -3.78 13.50
C ASN A 109 18.39 -5.27 13.77
N LEU A 110 17.25 -5.79 13.34
CA LEU A 110 16.88 -7.20 13.48
C LEU A 110 17.79 -8.09 12.63
N GLU A 111 18.09 -7.71 11.38
CA GLU A 111 19.05 -8.42 10.54
C GLU A 111 20.47 -8.43 11.14
N ILE A 112 20.87 -7.32 11.75
CA ILE A 112 22.18 -7.22 12.40
C ILE A 112 22.27 -8.20 13.58
N ILE A 113 21.26 -8.26 14.42
CA ILE A 113 21.18 -9.19 15.56
C ILE A 113 21.13 -10.64 15.08
N GLN A 114 20.36 -10.95 14.04
CA GLN A 114 20.32 -12.27 13.45
C GLN A 114 21.71 -12.73 12.96
N LYS A 115 22.42 -11.85 12.25
CA LYS A 115 23.75 -12.15 11.70
C LYS A 115 24.81 -12.26 12.79
N PHE A 116 24.75 -11.42 13.80
CA PHE A 116 25.75 -11.40 14.88
C PHE A 116 25.63 -12.59 15.83
N PHE A 117 24.41 -12.91 16.26
CA PHE A 117 24.16 -13.98 17.22
C PHE A 117 23.73 -15.32 16.58
N GLY A 118 23.49 -15.37 15.27
CA GLY A 118 22.95 -16.55 14.60
C GLY A 118 21.50 -16.88 15.02
N TYR A 119 20.73 -15.89 15.45
CA TYR A 119 19.37 -16.11 15.94
C TYR A 119 18.34 -16.26 14.82
N SER A 120 17.29 -17.06 15.08
CA SER A 120 16.08 -17.05 14.27
C SER A 120 15.36 -15.70 14.38
N TYR A 121 14.48 -15.40 13.42
CA TYR A 121 13.73 -14.12 13.38
C TYR A 121 13.04 -13.81 14.72
N ASN A 122 12.30 -14.77 15.28
CA ASN A 122 11.56 -14.57 16.53
C ASN A 122 12.50 -14.28 17.70
N LYS A 123 13.60 -15.05 17.80
CA LYS A 123 14.59 -14.88 18.86
C LYS A 123 15.35 -13.56 18.76
N ALA A 124 15.65 -13.11 17.53
CA ALA A 124 16.28 -11.82 17.29
C ALA A 124 15.32 -10.65 17.64
N LYS A 125 14.02 -10.81 17.38
CA LYS A 125 13.00 -9.83 17.74
C LYS A 125 12.85 -9.68 19.26
N ASP A 126 12.92 -10.77 19.99
CA ASP A 126 12.88 -10.74 21.46
C ASP A 126 14.17 -10.13 22.03
N ALA A 127 15.34 -10.48 21.46
CA ALA A 127 16.61 -9.88 21.84
C ALA A 127 16.64 -8.36 21.57
N LEU A 128 16.08 -7.89 20.46
CA LEU A 128 16.02 -6.48 20.12
C LEU A 128 15.29 -5.63 21.19
N ARG A 129 14.31 -6.22 21.87
CA ARG A 129 13.58 -5.54 22.95
C ARG A 129 14.40 -5.31 24.22
N LEU A 130 15.46 -6.10 24.38
CA LEU A 130 16.33 -6.06 25.56
C LEU A 130 17.59 -5.23 25.34
N LEU A 131 17.95 -5.00 24.06
CA LEU A 131 19.16 -4.26 23.70
C LEU A 131 18.89 -2.76 23.63
N SER A 132 19.79 -1.96 24.18
CA SER A 132 19.79 -0.51 24.02
C SER A 132 20.37 -0.09 22.66
N ASP A 133 20.12 1.15 22.23
CA ASP A 133 20.73 1.71 21.03
C ASP A 133 22.26 1.68 21.07
N LYS A 134 22.86 1.80 22.28
CA LYS A 134 24.29 1.69 22.48
C LYS A 134 24.79 0.28 22.18
N ASP A 135 24.11 -0.75 22.68
CA ASP A 135 24.47 -2.15 22.44
C ASP A 135 24.38 -2.49 20.95
N ILE A 136 23.36 -1.99 20.27
CA ILE A 136 23.18 -2.16 18.82
C ILE A 136 24.34 -1.50 18.04
N ASN A 137 24.76 -0.31 18.44
CA ASN A 137 25.88 0.37 17.80
C ASN A 137 27.23 -0.35 18.06
N ASP A 138 27.43 -0.90 19.24
CA ASP A 138 28.60 -1.71 19.56
C ASP A 138 28.62 -2.99 18.71
N ILE A 139 27.49 -3.66 18.54
CA ILE A 139 27.37 -4.81 17.66
C ILE A 139 27.70 -4.44 16.20
N LYS A 140 27.17 -3.31 15.70
CA LYS A 140 27.50 -2.78 14.36
C LYS A 140 28.99 -2.57 14.18
N TYR A 141 29.64 -1.95 15.17
CA TYR A 141 31.08 -1.70 15.17
C TYR A 141 31.87 -3.02 15.10
N HIS A 142 31.53 -4.00 15.93
CA HIS A 142 32.20 -5.30 15.93
C HIS A 142 32.02 -6.06 14.60
N MET A 143 30.84 -6.01 14.01
CA MET A 143 30.59 -6.64 12.70
C MET A 143 31.38 -5.96 11.56
N GLN A 144 31.52 -4.63 11.60
CA GLN A 144 32.31 -3.90 10.61
C GLN A 144 33.79 -4.22 10.74
N LYS A 145 34.32 -4.27 11.97
CA LYS A 145 35.70 -4.64 12.25
C LYS A 145 36.03 -6.09 11.85
N ALA A 146 35.07 -7.01 12.00
CA ALA A 146 35.23 -8.39 11.56
C ALA A 146 35.22 -8.56 10.02
N LYS A 147 34.55 -7.64 9.29
CA LYS A 147 34.51 -7.64 7.82
C LYS A 147 35.68 -6.91 7.16
N GLY A 148 36.34 -6.02 7.86
CA GLY A 148 37.36 -5.13 7.31
C GLY A 148 38.61 -5.07 8.18
N GLY A 149 39.21 -6.22 8.43
CA GLY A 149 40.57 -6.26 8.95
C GLY A 149 41.58 -6.05 7.83
N ASN A 150 41.72 -4.83 7.32
CA ASN A 150 42.92 -4.32 6.66
C ASN A 150 42.88 -2.79 6.72
N LEU A 151 43.59 -2.25 7.65
CA LEU A 151 44.30 -0.98 7.48
C LEU A 151 45.69 -1.28 6.94
#